data_c48fc570e2ee5dffd3490c302f516548
#
_entry.id   c48fc570e2ee5dffd3490c302f516548
#
_cell.length_a   1.000
_cell.length_b   1.000
_cell.length_c   1.000
_cell.angle_alpha   90.00
_cell.angle_beta   90.00
_cell.angle_gamma   90.00
#
_symmetry.space_group_name_H-M   'P 1'
#
loop_
_entity.id
_entity.type
_entity.pdbx_description
1 polymer ?
#
loop_
_entity_poly.entity_id
_entity_poly.type
_entity_poly.pdbx_seq_one_letter_code
_entity_poly.pdbx_strand_id
1 'polypeptide(L)'
;LRNIRGADLHLGSPTTAGRPAAGYTGLFLRMPRAWTGGEVIAAGDPTVGDLMGRAADWVGFTGQHDDVDGGATVLAFAGTSSAAPAIRWFIRSEPTPVLAPSPSFDQEIVLRDGEELALTHRHVFLDRVWRAAELAELAEELHP
;
A
#
# COMPACT_ATOMS: atom_id res chain seq x y z
N LEU A 1 -5.24 15.87 -6.71
CA LEU A 1 -4.13 16.81 -6.89
C LEU A 1 -4.23 17.42 -8.28
N ARG A 2 -4.20 18.76 -8.39
CA ARG A 2 -4.11 19.47 -9.67
C ARG A 2 -2.80 20.23 -9.73
N ASN A 3 -2.10 20.16 -10.87
CA ASN A 3 -0.92 20.96 -11.09
C ASN A 3 -1.33 22.38 -11.54
N ILE A 4 -0.92 23.40 -10.80
CA ILE A 4 -1.19 24.84 -11.08
C ILE A 4 0.09 25.67 -11.09
N ARG A 5 1.24 25.03 -11.40
CA ARG A 5 2.55 25.67 -11.27
C ARG A 5 3.00 26.45 -12.52
N GLY A 6 2.28 26.35 -13.62
CA GLY A 6 2.71 26.89 -14.92
C GLY A 6 3.88 26.10 -15.54
N ALA A 7 4.22 24.92 -15.01
CA ALA A 7 5.28 24.04 -15.48
C ALA A 7 4.97 22.59 -15.08
N ASP A 8 5.64 21.62 -15.69
CA ASP A 8 5.48 20.22 -15.38
C ASP A 8 5.83 19.92 -13.90
N LEU A 9 5.04 19.05 -13.27
CA LEU A 9 5.24 18.57 -11.91
C LEU A 9 5.62 17.10 -11.97
N HIS A 10 6.81 16.76 -11.51
CA HIS A 10 7.32 15.41 -11.40
C HIS A 10 7.06 14.85 -10.01
N LEU A 11 6.27 13.78 -9.93
CA LEU A 11 5.94 13.06 -8.71
C LEU A 11 6.69 11.73 -8.71
N GLY A 12 7.81 11.70 -8.04
CA GLY A 12 8.65 10.51 -7.92
C GLY A 12 8.67 9.95 -6.49
N SER A 13 9.50 8.96 -6.31
CA SER A 13 9.81 8.34 -5.03
C SER A 13 11.32 8.40 -4.77
N PRO A 14 11.81 8.04 -3.59
CA PRO A 14 13.24 7.84 -3.40
C PRO A 14 13.83 6.77 -4.33
N THR A 15 13.03 5.80 -4.80
CA THR A 15 13.49 4.81 -5.79
C THR A 15 13.73 5.45 -7.14
N THR A 16 12.86 6.33 -7.61
CA THR A 16 13.08 7.07 -8.87
C THR A 16 14.28 8.00 -8.78
N ALA A 17 14.65 8.42 -7.55
CA ALA A 17 15.85 9.21 -7.26
C ALA A 17 17.10 8.35 -6.97
N GLY A 18 17.06 7.04 -7.26
CA GLY A 18 18.21 6.13 -7.19
C GLY A 18 18.37 5.34 -5.89
N ARG A 19 17.46 5.45 -4.92
CA ARG A 19 17.47 4.64 -3.69
C ARG A 19 16.69 3.34 -3.89
N PRO A 20 17.33 2.14 -3.91
CA PRO A 20 16.62 0.89 -4.12
C PRO A 20 15.62 0.59 -3.00
N ALA A 21 14.52 -0.10 -3.34
CA ALA A 21 13.49 -0.57 -2.42
C ALA A 21 12.93 0.52 -1.48
N ALA A 22 12.77 1.74 -1.99
CA ALA A 22 12.29 2.91 -1.24
C ALA A 22 11.18 3.67 -2.01
N GLY A 23 10.33 2.92 -2.70
CA GLY A 23 9.27 3.46 -3.57
C GLY A 23 8.02 3.94 -2.84
N TYR A 24 8.12 4.38 -1.57
CA TYR A 24 6.98 4.87 -0.80
C TYR A 24 6.50 6.23 -1.31
N THR A 25 5.25 6.26 -1.78
CA THR A 25 4.56 7.46 -2.28
C THR A 25 3.05 7.34 -2.04
N GLY A 26 2.31 8.42 -2.22
CA GLY A 26 0.86 8.42 -2.06
C GLY A 26 0.41 8.29 -0.61
N LEU A 27 -0.53 7.40 -0.36
CA LEU A 27 -1.05 7.15 0.98
C LEU A 27 -0.10 6.22 1.73
N PHE A 28 0.39 6.67 2.89
CA PHE A 28 1.33 5.92 3.71
C PHE A 28 0.73 5.61 5.08
N LEU A 29 0.53 4.33 5.38
CA LEU A 29 0.04 3.86 6.66
C LEU A 29 1.18 3.22 7.46
N ARG A 30 1.43 3.75 8.65
CA ARG A 30 2.34 3.18 9.64
C ARG A 30 1.52 2.46 10.71
N MET A 31 1.79 1.17 10.89
CA MET A 31 1.16 0.36 11.91
C MET A 31 1.79 0.60 13.30
N PRO A 32 1.13 0.18 14.39
CA PRO A 32 1.73 0.19 15.72
C PRO A 32 3.05 -0.59 15.77
N ARG A 33 3.95 -0.20 16.66
CA ARG A 33 5.25 -0.89 16.83
C ARG A 33 5.05 -2.37 17.21
N ALA A 34 4.03 -2.68 17.99
CA ALA A 34 3.64 -4.04 18.37
C ALA A 34 3.46 -4.98 17.15
N TRP A 35 3.13 -4.43 15.99
CA TRP A 35 2.96 -5.19 14.74
C TRP A 35 4.26 -5.45 13.99
N THR A 36 5.42 -5.11 14.56
CA THR A 36 6.71 -5.47 13.95
C THR A 36 6.83 -6.98 13.84
N GLY A 37 7.19 -7.47 12.63
CA GLY A 37 7.19 -8.91 12.32
C GLY A 37 5.82 -9.50 12.03
N GLY A 38 4.77 -8.67 11.91
CA GLY A 38 3.43 -9.11 11.52
C GLY A 38 3.40 -9.74 10.13
N GLU A 39 2.36 -10.52 9.87
CA GLU A 39 2.19 -11.26 8.62
C GLU A 39 1.65 -10.34 7.52
N VAL A 40 2.19 -10.52 6.32
CA VAL A 40 1.74 -9.87 5.08
C VAL A 40 1.12 -10.91 4.17
N ILE A 41 -0.10 -10.65 3.72
CA ILE A 41 -0.92 -11.54 2.89
C ILE A 41 -1.29 -10.78 1.62
N ALA A 42 -1.26 -11.42 0.46
CA ALA A 42 -1.55 -10.78 -0.81
C ALA A 42 -2.59 -11.51 -1.66
N ALA A 43 -3.21 -10.76 -2.55
CA ALA A 43 -4.08 -11.32 -3.59
C ALA A 43 -3.33 -12.34 -4.45
N GLY A 44 -3.96 -13.49 -4.70
CA GLY A 44 -3.44 -14.54 -5.59
C GLY A 44 -2.33 -15.42 -5.01
N ASP A 45 -1.66 -14.97 -3.96
CA ASP A 45 -0.67 -15.78 -3.22
C ASP A 45 -0.65 -15.36 -1.76
N PRO A 46 -1.46 -15.97 -0.93
CA PRO A 46 -1.57 -15.62 0.49
C PRO A 46 -0.30 -15.93 1.31
N THR A 47 0.69 -16.58 0.72
CA THR A 47 1.95 -16.95 1.39
C THR A 47 3.12 -16.04 1.03
N VAL A 48 2.91 -15.04 0.18
CA VAL A 48 3.97 -14.12 -0.24
C VAL A 48 4.43 -13.26 0.93
N GLY A 49 5.67 -13.49 1.38
CA GLY A 49 6.27 -12.72 2.47
C GLY A 49 6.83 -11.36 2.07
N ASP A 50 7.19 -11.16 0.80
CA ASP A 50 7.76 -9.90 0.31
C ASP A 50 6.99 -9.39 -0.92
N LEU A 51 6.28 -8.30 -0.72
CA LEU A 51 5.51 -7.58 -1.73
C LEU A 51 6.15 -6.25 -2.14
N MET A 52 7.36 -5.99 -1.68
CA MET A 52 8.06 -4.75 -2.01
C MET A 52 8.18 -4.56 -3.53
N GLY A 53 7.56 -3.49 -4.05
CA GLY A 53 7.56 -3.17 -5.47
C GLY A 53 6.69 -4.07 -6.36
N ARG A 54 5.88 -4.96 -5.79
CA ARG A 54 4.95 -5.81 -6.56
C ARG A 54 3.58 -5.15 -6.68
N ALA A 55 2.86 -5.49 -7.74
CA ALA A 55 1.46 -5.17 -7.90
C ALA A 55 0.62 -6.32 -7.32
N ALA A 56 -0.44 -5.97 -6.61
CA ALA A 56 -1.49 -6.87 -6.16
C ALA A 56 -2.76 -6.05 -5.96
N ASP A 57 -3.93 -6.62 -6.19
CA ASP A 57 -5.21 -5.91 -6.08
C ASP A 57 -5.50 -5.50 -4.64
N TRP A 58 -5.11 -6.34 -3.70
CA TRP A 58 -5.21 -6.07 -2.27
C TRP A 58 -4.04 -6.70 -1.49
N VAL A 59 -3.82 -6.16 -0.30
CA VAL A 59 -2.86 -6.67 0.68
C VAL A 59 -3.48 -6.65 2.07
N GLY A 60 -3.33 -7.74 2.81
CA GLY A 60 -3.57 -7.84 4.23
C GLY A 60 -2.31 -7.64 5.05
N PHE A 61 -2.40 -6.95 6.16
CA PHE A 61 -1.35 -6.85 7.16
C PHE A 61 -1.94 -7.17 8.53
N THR A 62 -1.42 -8.19 9.20
CA THR A 62 -1.89 -8.59 10.53
C THR A 62 -0.81 -8.36 11.58
N GLY A 63 -1.23 -8.05 12.79
CA GLY A 63 -0.32 -7.89 13.92
C GLY A 63 -1.00 -8.10 15.26
N GLN A 64 -0.20 -8.46 16.26
CA GLN A 64 -0.64 -8.60 17.64
C GLN A 64 -0.48 -7.29 18.41
N HIS A 65 -1.24 -7.11 19.46
CA HIS A 65 -1.10 -5.97 20.37
C HIS A 65 -0.21 -6.36 21.56
N ASP A 66 0.56 -5.40 22.08
CA ASP A 66 1.41 -5.62 23.24
C ASP A 66 0.63 -5.53 24.55
N ASP A 67 -0.36 -4.64 24.60
CA ASP A 67 -1.03 -4.25 25.84
C ASP A 67 -2.32 -5.03 26.15
N VAL A 68 -2.85 -5.74 25.15
CA VAL A 68 -4.09 -6.50 25.25
C VAL A 68 -3.95 -7.84 24.53
N ASP A 69 -4.65 -8.85 25.03
CA ASP A 69 -4.74 -10.13 24.34
C ASP A 69 -5.54 -9.96 23.05
N GLY A 70 -4.89 -10.28 21.93
CA GLY A 70 -5.47 -10.15 20.61
C GLY A 70 -4.61 -9.35 19.64
N GLY A 71 -5.17 -9.05 18.50
CA GLY A 71 -4.51 -8.32 17.43
C GLY A 71 -5.53 -7.70 16.49
N ALA A 72 -5.06 -7.17 15.37
CA ALA A 72 -5.93 -6.61 14.34
C ALA A 72 -5.36 -6.87 12.94
N THR A 73 -6.15 -6.55 11.93
CA THR A 73 -5.78 -6.69 10.53
C THR A 73 -6.16 -5.43 9.77
N VAL A 74 -5.31 -5.03 8.85
CA VAL A 74 -5.64 -4.04 7.82
C VAL A 74 -5.74 -4.76 6.49
N LEU A 75 -6.89 -4.70 5.83
CA LEU A 75 -7.07 -5.09 4.44
C LEU A 75 -7.07 -3.82 3.59
N ALA A 76 -6.10 -3.69 2.71
CA ALA A 76 -5.92 -2.53 1.86
C ALA A 76 -6.04 -2.92 0.39
N PHE A 77 -6.86 -2.19 -0.36
CA PHE A 77 -6.98 -2.33 -1.81
C PHE A 77 -6.08 -1.33 -2.51
N ALA A 78 -5.44 -1.76 -3.60
CA ALA A 78 -4.58 -0.89 -4.41
C ALA A 78 -5.37 0.34 -4.92
N GLY A 79 -6.63 0.11 -5.27
CA GLY A 79 -7.50 1.16 -5.76
C GLY A 79 -7.16 1.60 -7.17
N THR A 80 -7.53 2.82 -7.51
CA THR A 80 -7.37 3.37 -8.86
C THR A 80 -6.50 4.62 -8.87
N SER A 81 -5.80 4.79 -9.99
CA SER A 81 -5.04 6.00 -10.32
C SER A 81 -5.48 6.50 -11.69
N SER A 82 -5.73 7.81 -11.83
CA SER A 82 -6.02 8.42 -13.14
C SER A 82 -4.79 8.55 -14.03
N ALA A 83 -3.60 8.30 -13.48
CA ALA A 83 -2.34 8.30 -14.21
C ALA A 83 -1.70 6.91 -14.16
N ALA A 84 -1.13 6.47 -15.28
CA ALA A 84 -0.20 5.34 -15.29
C ALA A 84 1.10 5.77 -14.56
N PRO A 85 1.81 4.90 -13.90
CA PRO A 85 1.83 3.43 -13.95
C PRO A 85 0.88 2.76 -12.96
N ALA A 86 0.83 1.40 -13.02
CA ALA A 86 0.10 0.61 -12.04
C ALA A 86 0.65 0.82 -10.62
N ILE A 87 -0.26 0.85 -9.66
CA ILE A 87 0.08 0.98 -8.24
C ILE A 87 0.90 -0.25 -7.81
N ARG A 88 2.02 -0.01 -7.13
CA ARG A 88 2.86 -1.03 -6.54
C ARG A 88 2.89 -0.87 -5.03
N TRP A 89 3.07 -1.96 -4.31
CA TRP A 89 3.09 -1.94 -2.87
C TRP A 89 4.48 -1.60 -2.32
N PHE A 90 4.55 -0.57 -1.48
CA PHE A 90 5.64 -0.41 -0.53
C PHE A 90 5.17 -0.97 0.80
N ILE A 91 5.75 -2.09 1.21
CA ILE A 91 5.35 -2.77 2.43
C ILE A 91 6.57 -3.34 3.14
N ARG A 92 6.57 -3.23 4.46
CA ARG A 92 7.56 -3.83 5.34
C ARG A 92 6.89 -4.28 6.63
N SER A 93 7.23 -5.45 7.11
CA SER A 93 6.90 -5.89 8.46
C SER A 93 7.99 -5.50 9.47
N GLU A 94 9.26 -5.43 9.01
CA GLU A 94 10.41 -5.08 9.85
C GLU A 94 11.30 -4.02 9.20
N PRO A 95 12.04 -3.23 10.00
CA PRO A 95 11.96 -3.02 11.45
C PRO A 95 10.80 -2.11 11.85
N THR A 96 10.05 -1.62 10.90
CA THR A 96 8.91 -0.73 11.09
C THR A 96 7.77 -1.22 10.21
N PRO A 97 6.66 -1.64 10.78
CA PRO A 97 5.51 -2.12 10.01
C PRO A 97 4.84 -0.96 9.28
N VAL A 98 4.83 -1.04 7.95
CA VAL A 98 4.29 0.00 7.06
C VAL A 98 3.65 -0.59 5.82
N LEU A 99 2.68 0.13 5.27
CA LEU A 99 1.97 -0.21 4.07
C LEU A 99 1.66 1.06 3.28
N ALA A 100 1.97 1.06 1.98
CA ALA A 100 1.61 2.14 1.09
C ALA A 100 1.31 1.62 -0.32
N PRO A 101 0.10 1.83 -0.85
CA PRO A 101 -0.16 1.71 -2.27
C PRO A 101 0.49 2.89 -2.99
N SER A 102 1.62 2.62 -3.66
CA SER A 102 2.53 3.64 -4.20
C SER A 102 2.34 3.81 -5.71
N PRO A 103 1.75 4.93 -6.17
CA PRO A 103 1.48 5.17 -7.58
C PRO A 103 2.74 5.50 -8.39
N SER A 104 3.79 5.99 -7.76
CA SER A 104 5.08 6.30 -8.41
C SER A 104 6.24 5.55 -7.77
N PHE A 105 6.05 4.24 -7.53
CA PHE A 105 7.05 3.40 -6.85
C PHE A 105 8.42 3.45 -7.54
N ASP A 106 8.49 3.11 -8.81
CA ASP A 106 9.70 2.99 -9.64
C ASP A 106 9.67 3.84 -10.93
N GLN A 107 8.57 4.53 -11.20
CA GLN A 107 8.38 5.43 -12.33
C GLN A 107 7.76 6.74 -11.85
N GLU A 108 8.27 7.85 -12.35
CA GLU A 108 7.69 9.15 -12.08
C GLU A 108 6.34 9.32 -12.78
N ILE A 109 5.41 9.99 -12.10
CA ILE A 109 4.20 10.53 -12.71
C ILE A 109 4.48 11.99 -13.06
N VAL A 110 4.36 12.33 -14.33
CA VAL A 110 4.50 13.71 -14.79
C VAL A 110 3.12 14.29 -15.02
N LEU A 111 2.79 15.36 -14.29
CA LEU A 111 1.57 16.13 -14.48
C LEU A 111 1.93 17.46 -15.17
N ARG A 112 1.42 17.67 -16.37
CA ARG A 112 1.53 18.96 -17.05
C ARG A 112 0.74 20.02 -16.29
N ASP A 113 1.02 21.29 -16.59
CA ASP A 113 0.24 22.37 -16.03
C ASP A 113 -1.26 22.21 -16.34
N GLY A 114 -2.09 22.33 -15.31
CA GLY A 114 -3.53 22.14 -15.40
C GLY A 114 -4.00 20.69 -15.26
N GLU A 115 -3.14 19.68 -15.41
CA GLU A 115 -3.51 18.27 -15.29
C GLU A 115 -3.81 17.87 -13.82
N GLU A 116 -4.61 16.81 -13.69
CA GLU A 116 -5.05 16.31 -12.39
C GLU A 116 -4.63 14.83 -12.20
N LEU A 117 -4.21 14.52 -10.97
CA LEU A 117 -4.05 13.17 -10.46
C LEU A 117 -5.14 12.88 -9.44
N ALA A 118 -5.98 11.90 -9.71
CA ALA A 118 -6.93 11.34 -8.77
C ALA A 118 -6.46 9.95 -8.34
N LEU A 119 -6.42 9.71 -7.03
CA LEU A 119 -6.11 8.42 -6.42
C LEU A 119 -7.27 8.03 -5.52
N THR A 120 -7.74 6.80 -5.64
CA THR A 120 -8.77 6.26 -4.75
C THR A 120 -8.26 4.96 -4.14
N HIS A 121 -8.27 4.88 -2.81
CA HIS A 121 -7.86 3.71 -2.06
C HIS A 121 -8.97 3.32 -1.07
N ARG A 122 -9.08 2.02 -0.76
CA ARG A 122 -9.94 1.52 0.31
C ARG A 122 -9.08 0.80 1.32
N HIS A 123 -9.29 1.11 2.61
CA HIS A 123 -8.68 0.41 3.73
C HIS A 123 -9.80 -0.04 4.68
N VAL A 124 -9.74 -1.31 5.06
CA VAL A 124 -10.67 -1.92 6.02
C VAL A 124 -9.87 -2.31 7.25
N PHE A 125 -10.30 -1.81 8.40
CA PHE A 125 -9.66 -2.13 9.69
C PHE A 125 -10.53 -3.17 10.40
N LEU A 126 -9.91 -4.30 10.75
CA LEU A 126 -10.57 -5.45 11.33
C LEU A 126 -10.03 -5.67 12.76
N ASP A 127 -10.90 -5.94 13.69
CA ASP A 127 -10.65 -5.96 15.14
C ASP A 127 -10.02 -7.25 15.66
N ARG A 128 -9.59 -8.14 14.78
CA ARG A 128 -8.86 -9.37 15.12
C ARG A 128 -7.82 -9.72 14.06
N VAL A 129 -6.95 -10.66 14.36
CA VAL A 129 -6.09 -11.29 13.36
C VAL A 129 -6.95 -12.20 12.47
N TRP A 130 -6.95 -11.92 11.19
CA TRP A 130 -7.63 -12.69 10.15
C TRP A 130 -6.65 -13.62 9.45
N ARG A 131 -7.14 -14.81 9.11
CA ARG A 131 -6.37 -15.79 8.32
C ARG A 131 -6.43 -15.43 6.85
N ALA A 132 -5.44 -15.91 6.09
CA ALA A 132 -5.33 -15.64 4.66
C ALA A 132 -6.61 -16.00 3.87
N ALA A 133 -7.21 -17.16 4.16
CA ALA A 133 -8.43 -17.59 3.48
C ALA A 133 -9.62 -16.66 3.78
N GLU A 134 -9.80 -16.27 5.04
CA GLU A 134 -10.87 -15.35 5.45
C GLU A 134 -10.71 -13.97 4.80
N LEU A 135 -9.46 -13.48 4.71
CA LEU A 135 -9.17 -12.20 4.05
C LEU A 135 -9.43 -12.26 2.54
N ALA A 136 -9.11 -13.38 1.90
CA ALA A 136 -9.37 -13.55 0.48
C ALA A 136 -10.88 -13.52 0.19
N GLU A 137 -11.70 -14.23 0.97
CA GLU A 137 -13.16 -14.21 0.85
C GLU A 137 -13.73 -12.79 1.06
N LEU A 138 -13.28 -12.09 2.12
CA LEU A 138 -13.70 -10.72 2.38
C LEU A 138 -13.25 -9.75 1.26
N ALA A 139 -12.05 -9.96 0.72
CA ALA A 139 -11.54 -9.13 -0.37
C ALA A 139 -12.37 -9.30 -1.65
N GLU A 140 -12.81 -10.53 -1.96
CA GLU A 140 -13.72 -10.79 -3.09
C GLU A 140 -15.08 -10.11 -2.88
N GLU A 141 -15.63 -10.19 -1.67
CA GLU A 141 -16.92 -9.54 -1.34
C GLU A 141 -16.83 -8.01 -1.44
N LEU A 142 -15.71 -7.42 -1.02
CA LEU A 142 -15.52 -5.96 -0.96
C LEU A 142 -14.84 -5.39 -2.20
N HIS A 143 -14.48 -6.22 -3.18
CA HIS A 143 -13.81 -5.75 -4.40
C HIS A 143 -14.68 -4.70 -5.10
N PRO A 144 -14.12 -3.51 -5.43
CA PRO A 144 -14.87 -2.42 -6.04
C PRO A 144 -15.25 -2.69 -7.49
#